data_814343bc165326cc0c5f1db87e045e77
#
_entry.id   814343bc165326cc0c5f1db87e045e77
#
_cell.length_a   1.000
_cell.length_b   1.000
_cell.length_c   1.000
_cell.angle_alpha   90.00
_cell.angle_beta   90.00
_cell.angle_gamma   90.00
#
_symmetry.space_group_name_H-M   'P 1'
#
loop_
_entity.id
_entity.type
_entity.pdbx_description
1 polymer ?
#
loop_
_entity_poly.entity_id
_entity_poly.type
_entity_poly.pdbx_seq_one_letter_code
_entity_poly.pdbx_strand_id
1 'polypeptide(L)'
;MTKKKVFCVQFKGRQRFLRLLGDSSKAKGLRSGFVILKSKESIGLHNTGLSEEVISIINGSGLVCYGKKNSVKIKKNSFVYIPPETLHNVINTSKDLLKYIYTTARVK
;
A
#
# COMPACT_ATOMS: atom_id res chain seq x y z
N MET A 1 17.91 14.71 -25.50
CA MET A 1 18.25 13.68 -24.50
C MET A 1 17.53 13.91 -23.20
N THR A 2 16.95 12.87 -22.66
CA THR A 2 16.19 12.96 -21.43
C THR A 2 17.11 12.78 -20.23
N LYS A 3 17.04 13.72 -19.30
CA LYS A 3 17.79 13.58 -18.06
C LYS A 3 17.09 12.59 -17.14
N LYS A 4 17.86 11.69 -16.56
CA LYS A 4 17.37 10.81 -15.51
C LYS A 4 17.55 11.54 -14.19
N LYS A 5 16.48 11.56 -13.40
CA LYS A 5 16.48 12.35 -12.18
C LYS A 5 16.11 11.47 -10.99
N VAL A 6 16.95 11.52 -9.98
CA VAL A 6 16.63 10.93 -8.68
C VAL A 6 15.93 11.99 -7.86
N PHE A 7 14.85 11.63 -7.20
CA PHE A 7 14.16 12.57 -6.33
C PHE A 7 13.71 11.88 -5.04
N CYS A 8 13.47 12.69 -4.03
CA CYS A 8 13.08 12.24 -2.73
C CYS A 8 11.73 12.86 -2.38
N VAL A 9 10.84 12.08 -1.81
CA VAL A 9 9.56 12.56 -1.31
C VAL A 9 9.63 12.51 0.21
N GLN A 10 9.49 13.68 0.85
CA GLN A 10 9.34 13.78 2.29
C GLN A 10 7.85 13.76 2.59
N PHE A 11 7.44 12.94 3.52
CA PHE A 11 6.03 12.89 3.85
C PHE A 11 5.84 12.84 5.36
N LYS A 12 4.76 13.47 5.77
CA LYS A 12 4.31 13.45 7.15
C LYS A 12 2.82 13.73 7.11
N GLY A 13 2.17 13.54 8.22
CA GLY A 13 0.78 13.88 8.30
C GLY A 13 -0.01 12.81 9.03
N ARG A 14 -1.29 13.12 9.23
CA ARG A 14 -2.20 12.26 9.96
C ARG A 14 -3.40 11.89 9.12
N GLN A 15 -3.36 12.23 7.84
CA GLN A 15 -4.42 11.87 6.92
C GLN A 15 -4.46 10.36 6.74
N ARG A 16 -5.64 9.87 6.44
CA ARG A 16 -5.83 8.47 6.14
C ARG A 16 -5.01 8.04 4.93
N PHE A 17 -4.86 8.91 3.94
CA PHE A 17 -4.18 8.59 2.70
C PHE A 17 -3.36 9.78 2.20
N LEU A 18 -2.14 9.50 1.77
CA LEU A 18 -1.27 10.49 1.15
C LEU A 18 -0.59 9.88 -0.06
N ARG A 19 -0.79 10.46 -1.24
CA ARG A 19 -0.16 9.98 -2.46
C ARG A 19 1.32 10.35 -2.45
N LEU A 20 2.18 9.37 -2.67
CA LEU A 20 3.63 9.60 -2.76
C LEU A 20 4.09 9.63 -4.22
N LEU A 21 3.60 8.69 -5.03
CA LEU A 21 3.85 8.64 -6.48
C LEU A 21 2.51 8.38 -7.16
N GLY A 22 2.24 9.07 -8.25
CA GLY A 22 1.00 8.90 -8.98
C GLY A 22 1.12 9.33 -10.42
N ASP A 23 -0.02 9.55 -11.08
CA ASP A 23 -0.07 9.85 -12.51
C ASP A 23 0.67 11.14 -12.86
N SER A 24 0.61 12.13 -11.97
CA SER A 24 1.27 13.42 -12.22
C SER A 24 2.71 13.44 -11.75
N SER A 25 3.20 12.34 -11.19
CA SER A 25 4.59 12.25 -10.74
C SER A 25 5.50 11.95 -11.91
N LYS A 26 6.81 12.03 -11.67
CA LYS A 26 7.81 11.74 -12.69
C LYS A 26 8.15 10.26 -12.79
N ALA A 27 7.51 9.41 -11.98
CA ALA A 27 7.70 7.97 -12.08
C ALA A 27 7.01 7.44 -13.33
N LYS A 28 7.62 6.47 -13.97
CA LYS A 28 7.12 5.93 -15.23
C LYS A 28 5.97 4.95 -15.05
N GLY A 29 6.07 4.06 -14.09
CA GLY A 29 5.06 3.03 -13.92
C GLY A 29 4.70 2.74 -12.47
N LEU A 30 5.37 3.38 -11.53
CA LEU A 30 5.12 3.14 -10.12
C LEU A 30 4.07 4.11 -9.58
N ARG A 31 3.20 3.58 -8.74
CA ARG A 31 2.29 4.38 -7.93
C ARG A 31 2.50 3.97 -6.49
N SER A 32 2.45 4.92 -5.58
CA SER A 32 2.70 4.63 -4.19
C SER A 32 1.93 5.59 -3.31
N GLY A 33 1.51 5.12 -2.15
CA GLY A 33 0.81 5.94 -1.19
C GLY A 33 1.13 5.51 0.23
N PHE A 34 0.97 6.45 1.14
CA PHE A 34 1.11 6.23 2.57
C PHE A 34 -0.29 6.20 3.17
N VAL A 35 -0.59 5.16 3.94
CA VAL A 35 -1.91 4.94 4.50
C VAL A 35 -1.82 4.84 6.02
N ILE A 36 -2.77 5.48 6.69
CA ILE A 36 -2.93 5.36 8.14
C ILE A 36 -4.36 4.89 8.41
N LEU A 37 -4.48 3.74 9.04
CA LEU A 37 -5.79 3.21 9.46
C LEU A 37 -5.88 3.25 10.98
N LYS A 38 -6.99 3.76 11.47
CA LYS A 38 -7.30 3.70 12.90
C LYS A 38 -7.75 2.30 13.26
N SER A 39 -7.82 2.03 14.56
CA SER A 39 -8.26 0.73 15.05
C SER A 39 -9.57 0.30 14.38
N LYS A 40 -9.59 -0.92 13.88
CA LYS A 40 -10.75 -1.57 13.23
C LYS A 40 -11.13 -0.99 11.87
N GLU A 41 -10.42 0.01 11.37
CA GLU A 41 -10.64 0.49 10.01
C GLU A 41 -10.02 -0.44 8.98
N SER A 42 -10.58 -0.41 7.79
CA SER A 42 -10.00 -1.09 6.64
C SER A 42 -9.88 -0.11 5.48
N ILE A 43 -8.97 -0.41 4.56
CA ILE A 43 -8.80 0.43 3.37
C ILE A 43 -9.97 0.24 2.38
N GLY A 44 -10.59 -0.92 2.44
CA GLY A 44 -11.66 -1.28 1.52
C GLY A 44 -11.25 -2.39 0.59
N LEU A 45 -12.24 -3.19 0.20
CA LEU A 45 -12.00 -4.30 -0.71
C LEU A 45 -11.75 -3.76 -2.11
N HIS A 46 -10.67 -4.19 -2.75
CA HIS A 46 -10.34 -3.75 -4.10
C HIS A 46 -9.48 -4.79 -4.80
N ASN A 47 -9.32 -4.62 -6.11
CA ASN A 47 -8.61 -5.57 -6.96
C ASN A 47 -7.35 -4.92 -7.52
N THR A 48 -6.24 -5.67 -7.56
CA THR A 48 -5.01 -5.14 -8.15
C THR A 48 -5.14 -4.90 -9.66
N GLY A 49 -6.04 -5.62 -10.32
CA GLY A 49 -6.23 -5.46 -11.75
C GLY A 49 -4.97 -5.84 -12.53
N LEU A 50 -4.49 -4.93 -13.36
CA LEU A 50 -3.31 -5.18 -14.21
C LEU A 50 -2.01 -4.83 -13.51
N SER A 51 -2.03 -4.60 -12.21
CA SER A 51 -0.84 -4.24 -11.45
C SER A 51 -0.50 -5.33 -10.44
N GLU A 52 0.76 -5.41 -10.09
CA GLU A 52 1.17 -6.11 -8.88
C GLU A 52 1.42 -5.08 -7.79
N GLU A 53 1.37 -5.48 -6.56
CA GLU A 53 1.46 -4.57 -5.44
C GLU A 53 2.34 -5.12 -4.33
N VAL A 54 3.08 -4.23 -3.66
CA VAL A 54 3.74 -4.58 -2.41
C VAL A 54 3.25 -3.62 -1.33
N ILE A 55 3.18 -4.11 -0.12
CA ILE A 55 2.78 -3.34 1.05
C ILE A 55 3.88 -3.49 2.10
N SER A 56 4.42 -2.34 2.55
CA SER A 56 5.44 -2.30 3.59
C SER A 56 4.83 -1.73 4.85
N ILE A 57 4.80 -2.51 5.91
CA ILE A 57 4.21 -2.08 7.18
C ILE A 57 5.24 -1.31 7.98
N ILE A 58 4.92 -0.06 8.29
CA ILE A 58 5.81 0.83 9.03
C ILE A 58 5.54 0.73 10.53
N ASN A 59 4.28 0.65 10.91
CA ASN A 59 3.88 0.61 12.31
C ASN A 59 2.54 -0.07 12.47
N GLY A 60 2.33 -0.72 13.61
CA GLY A 60 1.07 -1.37 13.92
C GLY A 60 0.99 -2.80 13.42
N SER A 61 -0.19 -3.37 13.49
CA SER A 61 -0.44 -4.74 13.07
C SER A 61 -1.86 -4.89 12.54
N GLY A 62 -2.10 -5.95 11.79
CA GLY A 62 -3.40 -6.18 11.20
C GLY A 62 -3.40 -7.40 10.31
N LEU A 63 -4.28 -7.39 9.32
CA LEU A 63 -4.46 -8.48 8.35
C LEU A 63 -4.50 -7.92 6.93
N VAL A 64 -3.89 -8.67 6.02
CA VAL A 64 -4.19 -8.52 4.60
C VAL A 64 -5.08 -9.70 4.24
N CYS A 65 -6.31 -9.41 3.86
CA CYS A 65 -7.27 -10.42 3.43
C CYS A 65 -7.25 -10.50 1.92
N TYR A 66 -7.33 -11.70 1.37
CA TYR A 66 -7.32 -11.87 -0.08
C TYR A 66 -8.12 -13.09 -0.50
N GLY A 67 -8.61 -13.06 -1.73
CA GLY A 67 -9.46 -14.13 -2.22
C GLY A 67 -10.75 -14.20 -1.43
N LYS A 68 -11.26 -15.39 -1.25
CA LYS A 68 -12.55 -15.56 -0.57
C LYS A 68 -12.42 -15.60 0.95
N LYS A 69 -11.43 -16.32 1.48
CA LYS A 69 -11.33 -16.51 2.92
C LYS A 69 -9.89 -16.58 3.42
N ASN A 70 -8.95 -16.06 2.66
CA ASN A 70 -7.55 -16.12 3.04
C ASN A 70 -7.11 -14.84 3.70
N SER A 71 -6.15 -14.95 4.59
CA SER A 71 -5.56 -13.77 5.21
C SER A 71 -4.12 -14.04 5.63
N VAL A 72 -3.36 -12.96 5.74
CA VAL A 72 -1.98 -12.97 6.20
C VAL A 72 -1.90 -11.96 7.32
N LYS A 73 -1.29 -12.37 8.44
CA LYS A 73 -1.03 -11.44 9.55
C LYS A 73 0.12 -10.53 9.18
N ILE A 74 -0.04 -9.26 9.48
CA ILE A 74 0.99 -8.25 9.23
C ILE A 74 1.29 -7.50 10.51
N LYS A 75 2.54 -7.05 10.62
CA LYS A 75 3.00 -6.22 11.73
C LYS A 75 4.15 -5.36 11.25
N LYS A 76 4.67 -4.51 12.13
CA LYS A 76 5.81 -3.67 11.81
C LYS A 76 6.90 -4.49 11.14
N ASN A 77 7.44 -3.97 10.05
CA ASN A 77 8.49 -4.59 9.24
C ASN A 77 8.04 -5.78 8.39
N SER A 78 6.72 -5.98 8.24
CA SER A 78 6.21 -6.94 7.26
C SER A 78 6.25 -6.34 5.86
N PHE A 79 6.47 -7.20 4.88
CA PHE A 79 6.49 -6.83 3.48
C PHE A 79 5.65 -7.85 2.72
N VAL A 80 4.55 -7.41 2.12
CA VAL A 80 3.56 -8.31 1.51
C VAL A 80 3.51 -8.09 0.02
N TYR A 81 3.53 -9.17 -0.74
CA TYR A 81 3.34 -9.12 -2.19
C TYR A 81 1.94 -9.57 -2.56
N ILE A 82 1.28 -8.81 -3.42
CA ILE A 82 -0.06 -9.11 -3.93
C ILE A 82 0.01 -9.18 -5.45
N PRO A 83 -0.29 -10.34 -6.05
CA PRO A 83 -0.22 -10.49 -7.50
C PRO A 83 -1.32 -9.74 -8.23
N PRO A 84 -1.24 -9.64 -9.56
CA PRO A 84 -2.33 -9.05 -10.35
C PRO A 84 -3.64 -9.80 -10.16
N GLU A 85 -4.73 -9.12 -10.46
CA GLU A 85 -6.09 -9.67 -10.48
C GLU A 85 -6.46 -10.37 -9.17
N THR A 86 -6.07 -9.74 -8.06
CA THR A 86 -6.30 -10.28 -6.73
C THR A 86 -7.16 -9.33 -5.92
N LEU A 87 -8.31 -9.82 -5.50
CA LEU A 87 -9.19 -9.09 -4.60
C LEU A 87 -8.60 -9.13 -3.21
N HIS A 88 -8.45 -7.97 -2.58
CA HIS A 88 -7.78 -7.89 -1.28
C HIS A 88 -8.23 -6.68 -0.47
N ASN A 89 -7.91 -6.71 0.80
CA ASN A 89 -8.22 -5.63 1.74
C ASN A 89 -7.17 -5.62 2.85
N VAL A 90 -6.90 -4.46 3.40
CA VAL A 90 -6.03 -4.32 4.57
C VAL A 90 -6.90 -3.86 5.73
N ILE A 91 -6.81 -4.56 6.84
CA ILE A 91 -7.64 -4.29 8.02
C ILE A 91 -6.73 -4.10 9.22
N ASN A 92 -6.97 -3.00 9.95
CA ASN A 92 -6.27 -2.79 11.23
C ASN A 92 -7.04 -3.51 12.32
N THR A 93 -6.50 -4.62 12.79
CA THR A 93 -7.10 -5.42 13.86
C THR A 93 -6.55 -5.07 15.23
N SER A 94 -5.65 -4.08 15.31
CA SER A 94 -5.02 -3.70 16.56
C SER A 94 -5.70 -2.49 17.20
N LYS A 95 -5.24 -2.11 18.38
CA LYS A 95 -5.70 -0.90 19.06
C LYS A 95 -4.96 0.34 18.60
N ASP A 96 -3.79 0.16 18.01
CA ASP A 96 -2.92 1.26 17.60
C ASP A 96 -3.15 1.60 16.13
N LEU A 97 -2.54 2.70 15.69
CA LEU A 97 -2.58 3.05 14.28
C LEU A 97 -1.79 2.04 13.46
N LEU A 98 -2.34 1.69 12.29
CA LEU A 98 -1.63 0.87 11.31
C LEU A 98 -1.15 1.82 10.22
N LYS A 99 0.16 1.87 10.00
CA LYS A 99 0.77 2.76 9.01
C LYS A 99 1.54 1.91 8.01
N TYR A 100 1.26 2.13 6.73
CA TYR A 100 1.96 1.37 5.71
C TYR A 100 2.10 2.17 4.42
N ILE A 101 3.04 1.73 3.59
CA ILE A 101 3.22 2.25 2.25
C ILE A 101 2.87 1.12 1.29
N TYR A 102 2.00 1.40 0.32
CA TYR A 102 1.80 0.50 -0.79
C TYR A 102 2.50 1.04 -2.02
N THR A 103 2.93 0.15 -2.88
CA THR A 103 3.53 0.51 -4.16
C THR A 103 3.01 -0.47 -5.20
N THR A 104 2.51 0.04 -6.30
CA THR A 104 2.02 -0.78 -7.39
C THR A 104 2.81 -0.51 -8.66
N ALA A 105 2.91 -1.53 -9.50
CA ALA A 105 3.52 -1.43 -10.81
C ALA A 105 2.66 -2.20 -11.78
N ARG A 106 2.36 -1.58 -12.91
CA ARG A 106 1.57 -2.23 -13.95
C ARG A 106 2.39 -3.34 -14.60
N VAL A 107 1.77 -4.49 -14.81
CA VAL A 107 2.39 -5.60 -15.53
C VAL A 107 1.68 -5.81 -16.85
N LYS A 108 2.42 -6.36 -17.78
CA LYS A 108 1.88 -6.59 -19.12
C LYS A 108 1.12 -7.90 -19.18
#